data_1447f984240c661314dac02df0df4db7
#
_entry.id   1447f984240c661314dac02df0df4db7
#
_cell.length_a   1.000
_cell.length_b   1.000
_cell.length_c   1.000
_cell.angle_alpha   90.00
_cell.angle_beta   90.00
_cell.angle_gamma   90.00
#
_symmetry.space_group_name_H-M   'P 1'
#
loop_
_entity.id
_entity.type
_entity.pdbx_description
1 polymer ?
#
loop_
_entity_poly.entity_id
_entity_poly.type
_entity_poly.pdbx_seq_one_letter_code
_entity_poly.pdbx_strand_id
1 'polypeptide(L)'
;LAVNFEPGINVLIGKNGTGKTNLAEAISFLSLARSFRTSDEKEIRKHGESFARLRGKFEIGERKLSIEILLNNKGKKVLLNGSEIKVLSELVNECHVLVFKPGDAFLFEEAPSERRKFLNLEISRQSKKYLELIRKYEKALQERNALLKEENVDWIRINIITKMMITLSKDIVMLRNLFFEKIKPIVN
;
A
#
# COMPACT_ATOMS: atom_id res chain seq x y z
N LEU A 1 -10.72 16.34 11.51
CA LEU A 1 -11.95 16.00 10.83
C LEU A 1 -12.46 14.67 11.36
N ALA A 2 -13.73 14.58 11.71
CA ALA A 2 -14.44 13.32 11.99
C ALA A 2 -15.60 13.22 11.00
N VAL A 3 -15.78 12.03 10.42
CA VAL A 3 -16.83 11.74 9.44
C VAL A 3 -17.42 10.38 9.77
N ASN A 4 -18.74 10.31 9.82
CA ASN A 4 -19.47 9.05 9.90
C ASN A 4 -20.01 8.72 8.50
N PHE A 5 -19.95 7.46 8.14
CA PHE A 5 -20.50 6.95 6.90
C PHE A 5 -21.66 6.02 7.20
N GLU A 6 -22.71 6.13 6.42
CA GLU A 6 -23.84 5.23 6.46
C GLU A 6 -23.63 4.03 5.54
N PRO A 7 -24.28 2.89 5.77
CA PRO A 7 -24.27 1.78 4.82
C PRO A 7 -24.78 2.22 3.44
N GLY A 8 -24.20 1.69 2.37
CA GLY A 8 -24.57 2.01 1.00
C GLY A 8 -23.79 3.18 0.41
N ILE A 9 -24.46 4.09 -0.32
CA ILE A 9 -23.81 5.14 -1.09
C ILE A 9 -23.67 6.41 -0.26
N ASN A 10 -22.43 6.87 -0.10
CA ASN A 10 -22.08 8.14 0.53
C ASN A 10 -21.47 9.08 -0.52
N VAL A 11 -22.05 10.26 -0.71
CA VAL A 11 -21.64 11.22 -1.73
C VAL A 11 -20.92 12.41 -1.09
N LEU A 12 -19.68 12.66 -1.53
CA LEU A 12 -18.86 13.78 -1.05
C LEU A 12 -18.93 14.93 -2.05
N ILE A 13 -19.61 16.02 -1.69
CA ILE A 13 -19.79 17.20 -2.53
C ILE A 13 -18.98 18.37 -1.99
N GLY A 14 -18.37 19.16 -2.87
CA GLY A 14 -17.64 20.37 -2.50
C GLY A 14 -16.74 20.86 -3.64
N LYS A 15 -16.22 22.07 -3.50
CA LYS A 15 -15.29 22.71 -4.45
C LYS A 15 -13.97 21.90 -4.56
N ASN A 16 -13.22 22.12 -5.64
CA ASN A 16 -11.88 21.56 -5.76
C ASN A 16 -10.98 22.08 -4.62
N GLY A 17 -10.07 21.24 -4.15
CA GLY A 17 -9.17 21.60 -3.04
C GLY A 17 -9.76 21.44 -1.63
N THR A 18 -11.04 21.08 -1.45
CA THR A 18 -11.67 20.94 -0.11
C THR A 18 -11.30 19.64 0.63
N GLY A 19 -10.47 18.78 0.05
CA GLY A 19 -9.98 17.58 0.71
C GLY A 19 -10.79 16.30 0.47
N LYS A 20 -11.76 16.28 -0.49
CA LYS A 20 -12.52 15.08 -0.82
C LYS A 20 -11.63 13.88 -1.15
N THR A 21 -10.65 14.08 -2.01
CA THR A 21 -9.69 13.04 -2.39
C THR A 21 -8.79 12.62 -1.21
N ASN A 22 -8.42 13.56 -0.35
CA ASN A 22 -7.65 13.26 0.85
C ASN A 22 -8.44 12.39 1.84
N LEU A 23 -9.76 12.59 1.92
CA LEU A 23 -10.62 11.73 2.74
C LEU A 23 -10.69 10.30 2.15
N ALA A 24 -10.87 10.16 0.83
CA ALA A 24 -10.84 8.86 0.16
C ALA A 24 -9.46 8.17 0.32
N GLU A 25 -8.38 8.94 0.24
CA GLU A 25 -7.02 8.45 0.50
C GLU A 25 -6.86 7.97 1.95
N ALA A 26 -7.36 8.72 2.92
CA ALA A 26 -7.31 8.32 4.33
C ALA A 26 -8.05 7.00 4.59
N ILE A 27 -9.23 6.80 3.98
CA ILE A 27 -9.98 5.55 4.07
C ILE A 27 -9.17 4.39 3.48
N SER A 28 -8.62 4.58 2.27
CA SER A 28 -7.77 3.55 1.63
C SER A 28 -6.49 3.28 2.41
N PHE A 29 -5.90 4.31 3.00
CA PHE A 29 -4.67 4.19 3.79
C PHE A 29 -4.86 3.32 5.02
N LEU A 30 -6.05 3.33 5.64
CA LEU A 30 -6.36 2.48 6.79
C LEU A 30 -6.31 0.97 6.45
N SER A 31 -6.52 0.57 5.20
CA SER A 31 -6.53 -0.85 4.81
C SER A 31 -5.14 -1.50 4.72
N LEU A 32 -4.12 -0.75 4.28
CA LEU A 32 -2.76 -1.30 4.08
C LEU A 32 -1.65 -0.38 4.61
N ALA A 33 -1.99 0.74 5.23
CA ALA A 33 -1.05 1.78 5.63
C ALA A 33 -0.13 2.23 4.47
N ARG A 34 -0.68 2.29 3.25
CA ARG A 34 -0.02 2.78 2.01
C ARG A 34 -0.95 3.71 1.25
N SER A 35 -0.41 4.81 0.73
CA SER A 35 -1.14 5.70 -0.16
C SER A 35 -1.21 5.11 -1.57
N PHE A 36 -2.33 5.36 -2.27
CA PHE A 36 -2.47 5.10 -3.69
C PHE A 36 -1.95 6.26 -4.56
N ARG A 37 -1.61 7.42 -3.96
CA ARG A 37 -1.16 8.63 -4.68
C ARG A 37 0.35 8.80 -4.62
N THR A 38 0.94 8.59 -3.45
CA THR A 38 2.36 8.84 -3.21
C THR A 38 3.03 7.68 -2.46
N SER A 39 4.30 7.50 -2.72
CA SER A 39 5.18 6.63 -1.93
C SER A 39 5.89 7.38 -0.80
N ASP A 40 5.89 8.73 -0.82
CA ASP A 40 6.47 9.55 0.25
C ASP A 40 5.45 9.80 1.36
N GLU A 41 5.68 9.18 2.50
CA GLU A 41 4.81 9.32 3.68
C GLU A 41 4.79 10.74 4.26
N LYS A 42 5.74 11.60 3.88
CA LYS A 42 5.75 13.01 4.29
C LYS A 42 4.59 13.78 3.65
N GLU A 43 4.22 13.42 2.43
CA GLU A 43 3.11 14.08 1.69
C GLU A 43 1.72 13.75 2.27
N ILE A 44 1.60 12.70 3.09
CA ILE A 44 0.35 12.32 3.75
C ILE A 44 0.06 13.24 4.94
N ARG A 45 1.08 13.86 5.49
CA ARG A 45 0.94 14.81 6.59
C ARG A 45 0.55 16.18 6.06
N LYS A 46 -0.20 16.94 6.87
CA LYS A 46 -0.47 18.34 6.58
C LYS A 46 0.85 19.11 6.50
N HIS A 47 0.97 19.99 5.53
CA HIS A 47 2.17 20.80 5.34
C HIS A 47 2.52 21.58 6.62
N GLY A 48 3.78 21.49 7.04
CA GLY A 48 4.25 22.10 8.29
C GLY A 48 4.05 21.24 9.55
N GLU A 49 3.30 20.15 9.48
CA GLU A 49 3.06 19.28 10.63
C GLU A 49 4.07 18.12 10.70
N SER A 50 4.58 17.85 11.89
CA SER A 50 5.49 16.71 12.14
C SER A 50 4.77 15.39 12.38
N PHE A 51 3.45 15.42 12.49
CA PHE A 51 2.62 14.31 12.94
C PHE A 51 1.30 14.26 12.18
N ALA A 52 0.82 13.05 11.88
CA ALA A 52 -0.53 12.81 11.43
C ALA A 52 -1.13 11.59 12.12
N ARG A 53 -2.44 11.61 12.37
CA ARG A 53 -3.18 10.54 12.99
C ARG A 53 -4.43 10.25 12.16
N LEU A 54 -4.56 8.99 11.73
CA LEU A 54 -5.77 8.48 11.10
C LEU A 54 -6.38 7.41 12.01
N ARG A 55 -7.69 7.48 12.18
CA ARG A 55 -8.43 6.45 12.92
C ARG A 55 -9.69 6.09 12.15
N GLY A 56 -9.90 4.81 11.92
CA GLY A 56 -11.13 4.25 11.36
C GLY A 56 -11.74 3.24 12.32
N LYS A 57 -13.07 3.28 12.43
CA LYS A 57 -13.88 2.24 13.07
C LYS A 57 -14.74 1.62 11.99
N PHE A 58 -14.74 0.32 11.90
CA PHE A 58 -15.46 -0.45 10.88
C PHE A 58 -16.35 -1.48 11.55
N GLU A 59 -17.51 -1.69 10.98
CA GLU A 59 -18.42 -2.77 11.33
C GLU A 59 -18.48 -3.72 10.13
N ILE A 60 -18.05 -4.97 10.33
CA ILE A 60 -17.93 -5.99 9.28
C ILE A 60 -18.74 -7.20 9.76
N GLY A 61 -20.02 -7.26 9.37
CA GLY A 61 -20.96 -8.17 9.98
C GLY A 61 -21.10 -7.86 11.48
N GLU A 62 -20.92 -8.85 12.33
CA GLU A 62 -20.96 -8.69 13.80
C GLU A 62 -19.62 -8.21 14.40
N ARG A 63 -18.57 -8.16 13.60
CA ARG A 63 -17.22 -7.80 14.04
C ARG A 63 -17.01 -6.29 14.03
N LYS A 64 -16.57 -5.74 15.15
CA LYS A 64 -16.09 -4.35 15.25
C LYS A 64 -14.58 -4.33 15.11
N LEU A 65 -14.09 -3.48 14.23
CA LEU A 65 -12.67 -3.30 13.93
C LEU A 65 -12.27 -1.84 14.12
N SER A 66 -11.19 -1.59 14.84
CA SER A 66 -10.59 -0.27 14.97
C SER A 66 -9.16 -0.30 14.42
N ILE A 67 -8.87 0.57 13.46
CA ILE A 67 -7.52 0.74 12.93
C ILE A 67 -7.09 2.17 13.21
N GLU A 68 -5.91 2.33 13.78
CA GLU A 68 -5.30 3.65 14.00
C GLU A 68 -3.89 3.67 13.45
N ILE A 69 -3.55 4.72 12.70
CA ILE A 69 -2.23 4.91 12.09
C ILE A 69 -1.69 6.25 12.53
N LEU A 70 -0.51 6.20 13.12
CA LEU A 70 0.25 7.36 13.56
C LEU A 70 1.47 7.51 12.66
N LEU A 71 1.63 8.68 12.06
CA LEU A 71 2.75 9.02 11.19
C LEU A 71 3.56 10.13 11.82
N ASN A 72 4.87 10.00 11.89
CA ASN A 72 5.78 11.05 12.35
C ASN A 72 7.13 10.97 11.59
N ASN A 73 8.08 11.82 11.97
CA ASN A 73 9.40 11.86 11.34
C ASN A 73 10.24 10.59 11.57
N LYS A 74 9.89 9.76 12.57
CA LYS A 74 10.60 8.51 12.89
C LYS A 74 9.98 7.31 12.16
N GLY A 75 8.81 7.49 11.53
CA GLY A 75 8.13 6.44 10.80
C GLY A 75 6.65 6.35 11.13
N LYS A 76 6.12 5.15 10.97
CA LYS A 76 4.72 4.81 11.06
C LYS A 76 4.48 3.76 12.14
N LYS A 77 3.47 4.02 12.97
CA LYS A 77 2.96 3.10 13.99
C LYS A 77 1.52 2.77 13.66
N VAL A 78 1.15 1.51 13.70
CA VAL A 78 -0.20 1.03 13.40
C VAL A 78 -0.75 0.26 14.60
N LEU A 79 -1.97 0.60 15.00
CA LEU A 79 -2.70 -0.12 16.05
C LEU A 79 -3.94 -0.76 15.44
N LEU A 80 -4.14 -2.03 15.76
CA LEU A 80 -5.30 -2.84 15.41
C LEU A 80 -6.05 -3.18 16.71
N ASN A 81 -7.28 -2.72 16.83
CA ASN A 81 -8.08 -2.86 18.06
C ASN A 81 -7.35 -2.40 19.35
N GLY A 82 -6.57 -1.32 19.23
CA GLY A 82 -5.79 -0.75 20.33
C GLY A 82 -4.42 -1.37 20.55
N SER A 83 -4.12 -2.52 19.96
CA SER A 83 -2.81 -3.19 20.06
C SER A 83 -1.90 -2.84 18.90
N GLU A 84 -0.64 -2.51 19.18
CA GLU A 84 0.33 -2.21 18.14
C GLU A 84 0.71 -3.46 17.37
N ILE A 85 0.60 -3.41 16.03
CA ILE A 85 1.06 -4.48 15.15
C ILE A 85 2.52 -4.28 14.79
N LYS A 86 3.28 -5.38 14.74
CA LYS A 86 4.72 -5.35 14.42
C LYS A 86 4.98 -5.35 12.91
N VAL A 87 4.10 -5.97 12.13
CA VAL A 87 4.23 -6.11 10.69
C VAL A 87 2.94 -5.71 9.98
N LEU A 88 3.07 -4.93 8.91
CA LEU A 88 1.89 -4.42 8.17
C LEU A 88 1.07 -5.53 7.50
N SER A 89 1.63 -6.72 7.32
CA SER A 89 0.89 -7.87 6.80
C SER A 89 -0.24 -8.33 7.74
N GLU A 90 -0.23 -7.91 9.01
CA GLU A 90 -1.34 -8.15 9.95
C GLU A 90 -2.62 -7.37 9.58
N LEU A 91 -2.50 -6.26 8.81
CA LEU A 91 -3.67 -5.54 8.28
C LEU A 91 -4.33 -6.25 7.10
N VAL A 92 -3.61 -7.16 6.43
CA VAL A 92 -4.14 -7.84 5.23
C VAL A 92 -5.33 -8.72 5.65
N ASN A 93 -6.42 -8.58 4.94
CA ASN A 93 -7.72 -9.21 5.19
C ASN A 93 -8.51 -8.68 6.42
N GLU A 94 -8.01 -7.66 7.11
CA GLU A 94 -8.77 -7.03 8.19
C GLU A 94 -9.86 -6.09 7.68
N CYS A 95 -9.51 -5.27 6.66
CA CYS A 95 -10.42 -4.33 6.03
C CYS A 95 -10.12 -4.25 4.53
N HIS A 96 -11.10 -4.51 3.70
CA HIS A 96 -10.97 -4.40 2.24
C HIS A 96 -11.49 -3.04 1.76
N VAL A 97 -10.60 -2.25 1.15
CA VAL A 97 -10.96 -0.99 0.52
C VAL A 97 -10.52 -1.04 -0.94
N LEU A 98 -11.47 -0.95 -1.85
CA LEU A 98 -11.20 -0.79 -3.27
C LEU A 98 -11.29 0.70 -3.62
N VAL A 99 -10.29 1.21 -4.32
CA VAL A 99 -10.26 2.58 -4.84
C VAL A 99 -10.32 2.51 -6.35
N PHE A 100 -11.28 3.22 -6.93
CA PHE A 100 -11.37 3.42 -8.36
C PHE A 100 -11.23 4.92 -8.68
N LYS A 101 -10.35 5.25 -9.60
CA LYS A 101 -10.11 6.63 -10.07
C LYS A 101 -10.38 6.70 -11.57
N PRO A 102 -10.81 7.85 -12.10
CA PRO A 102 -10.98 8.02 -13.55
C PRO A 102 -9.74 7.63 -14.36
N GLY A 103 -8.54 7.91 -13.85
CA GLY A 103 -7.27 7.51 -14.48
C GLY A 103 -7.02 6.00 -14.52
N ASP A 104 -7.68 5.21 -13.68
CA ASP A 104 -7.49 3.76 -13.66
C ASP A 104 -8.05 3.09 -14.93
N ALA A 105 -8.99 3.75 -15.63
CA ALA A 105 -9.49 3.32 -16.94
C ALA A 105 -8.37 3.29 -18.00
N PHE A 106 -7.34 4.12 -17.84
CA PHE A 106 -6.18 4.22 -18.74
C PHE A 106 -4.94 3.48 -18.20
N LEU A 107 -5.11 2.62 -17.20
CA LEU A 107 -4.01 1.91 -16.54
C LEU A 107 -3.11 1.16 -17.54
N PHE A 108 -3.68 0.63 -18.62
CA PHE A 108 -2.92 -0.10 -19.64
C PHE A 108 -2.11 0.82 -20.57
N GLU A 109 -2.49 2.09 -20.66
CA GLU A 109 -1.76 3.13 -21.41
C GLU A 109 -0.64 3.75 -20.57
N GLU A 110 -0.70 3.61 -19.24
CA GLU A 110 0.29 4.11 -18.30
C GLU A 110 1.64 3.39 -18.41
N ALA A 111 2.68 4.03 -17.87
CA ALA A 111 4.02 3.45 -17.82
C ALA A 111 4.03 2.06 -17.13
N PRO A 112 4.92 1.13 -17.53
CA PRO A 112 5.01 -0.19 -16.91
C PRO A 112 5.22 -0.16 -15.39
N SER A 113 5.81 0.90 -14.86
CA SER A 113 5.97 1.13 -13.41
C SER A 113 4.64 1.26 -12.70
N GLU A 114 3.69 2.04 -13.26
CA GLU A 114 2.38 2.27 -12.65
C GLU A 114 1.51 1.01 -12.71
N ARG A 115 1.54 0.27 -13.83
CA ARG A 115 0.88 -1.04 -13.93
C ARG A 115 1.39 -2.03 -12.87
N ARG A 116 2.72 -2.10 -12.67
CA ARG A 116 3.31 -2.95 -11.62
C ARG A 116 2.91 -2.50 -10.23
N LYS A 117 2.87 -1.19 -9.98
CA LYS A 117 2.49 -0.60 -8.69
C LYS A 117 1.03 -0.94 -8.34
N PHE A 118 0.12 -0.76 -9.31
CA PHE A 118 -1.28 -1.16 -9.16
C PHE A 118 -1.41 -2.65 -8.83
N LEU A 119 -0.80 -3.53 -9.65
CA LEU A 119 -0.85 -4.97 -9.44
C LEU A 119 -0.27 -5.38 -8.08
N ASN A 120 0.86 -4.80 -7.69
CA ASN A 120 1.47 -5.07 -6.38
C ASN A 120 0.53 -4.68 -5.24
N LEU A 121 -0.17 -3.56 -5.36
CA LEU A 121 -1.12 -3.10 -4.35
C LEU A 121 -2.31 -4.07 -4.23
N GLU A 122 -2.91 -4.45 -5.36
CA GLU A 122 -4.10 -5.31 -5.37
C GLU A 122 -3.81 -6.72 -4.85
N ILE A 123 -2.70 -7.32 -5.25
CA ILE A 123 -2.30 -8.64 -4.73
C ILE A 123 -1.92 -8.55 -3.24
N SER A 124 -1.27 -7.45 -2.83
CA SER A 124 -0.89 -7.25 -1.41
C SER A 124 -2.10 -7.15 -0.49
N ARG A 125 -3.24 -6.65 -0.98
CA ARG A 125 -4.50 -6.59 -0.21
C ARG A 125 -5.08 -7.96 0.09
N GLN A 126 -4.72 -8.97 -0.69
CA GLN A 126 -5.27 -10.33 -0.61
C GLN A 126 -4.26 -11.36 -0.07
N SER A 127 -2.97 -11.02 -0.01
CA SER A 127 -1.91 -11.98 0.33
C SER A 127 -0.84 -11.37 1.22
N LYS A 128 -0.84 -11.76 2.50
CA LYS A 128 0.23 -11.41 3.46
C LYS A 128 1.60 -11.81 2.92
N LYS A 129 1.72 -13.03 2.37
CA LYS A 129 2.96 -13.54 1.79
C LYS A 129 3.46 -12.64 0.65
N TYR A 130 2.56 -12.23 -0.25
CA TYR A 130 2.94 -11.36 -1.36
C TYR A 130 3.41 -9.98 -0.86
N LEU A 131 2.70 -9.38 0.10
CA LEU A 131 3.08 -8.10 0.70
C LEU A 131 4.50 -8.16 1.30
N GLU A 132 4.83 -9.22 2.01
CA GLU A 132 6.16 -9.42 2.61
C GLU A 132 7.25 -9.60 1.56
N LEU A 133 6.99 -10.39 0.52
CA LEU A 133 7.93 -10.61 -0.59
C LEU A 133 8.23 -9.32 -1.35
N ILE A 134 7.19 -8.55 -1.71
CA ILE A 134 7.35 -7.26 -2.40
C ILE A 134 8.17 -6.28 -1.56
N ARG A 135 7.89 -6.18 -0.26
CA ARG A 135 8.66 -5.29 0.63
C ARG A 135 10.14 -5.67 0.72
N LYS A 136 10.43 -6.98 0.82
CA LYS A 136 11.82 -7.48 0.82
C LYS A 136 12.51 -7.18 -0.50
N TYR A 137 11.82 -7.38 -1.61
CA TYR A 137 12.34 -7.10 -2.95
C TYR A 137 12.61 -5.61 -3.16
N GLU A 138 11.67 -4.73 -2.81
CA GLU A 138 11.80 -3.28 -2.94
C GLU A 138 13.00 -2.77 -2.10
N LYS A 139 13.15 -3.27 -0.87
CA LYS A 139 14.29 -2.93 -0.01
C LYS A 139 15.62 -3.37 -0.62
N ALA A 140 15.70 -4.61 -1.11
CA ALA A 140 16.88 -5.14 -1.77
C ALA A 140 17.23 -4.36 -3.04
N LEU A 141 16.22 -3.97 -3.83
CA LEU A 141 16.40 -3.14 -5.02
C LEU A 141 16.94 -1.75 -4.67
N GLN A 142 16.42 -1.10 -3.63
CA GLN A 142 16.92 0.19 -3.16
C GLN A 142 18.39 0.10 -2.70
N GLU A 143 18.73 -0.92 -1.91
CA GLU A 143 20.08 -1.16 -1.44
C GLU A 143 21.06 -1.42 -2.60
N ARG A 144 20.68 -2.29 -3.54
CA ARG A 144 21.47 -2.56 -4.74
C ARG A 144 21.70 -1.30 -5.57
N ASN A 145 20.65 -0.50 -5.76
CA ASN A 145 20.76 0.74 -6.54
C ASN A 145 21.58 1.83 -5.83
N ALA A 146 21.62 1.83 -4.50
CA ALA A 146 22.50 2.72 -3.72
C ALA A 146 23.97 2.32 -3.91
N LEU A 147 24.30 1.04 -3.73
CA LEU A 147 25.66 0.51 -3.92
C LEU A 147 26.20 0.75 -5.34
N LEU A 148 25.36 0.68 -6.37
CA LEU A 148 25.76 0.95 -7.76
C LEU A 148 26.10 2.42 -8.04
N LYS A 149 25.76 3.34 -7.14
CA LYS A 149 26.08 4.77 -7.24
C LYS A 149 27.32 5.18 -6.47
N GLU A 150 27.91 4.26 -5.71
CA GLU A 150 29.15 4.50 -4.96
C GLU A 150 30.35 4.57 -5.93
N GLU A 151 31.32 5.43 -5.64
CA GLU A 151 32.56 5.53 -6.42
C GLU A 151 33.35 4.22 -6.46
N ASN A 152 33.38 3.51 -5.33
CA ASN A 152 33.99 2.19 -5.19
C ASN A 152 32.89 1.14 -5.03
N VAL A 153 32.48 0.55 -6.14
CA VAL A 153 31.36 -0.40 -6.17
C VAL A 153 31.75 -1.74 -5.53
N ASP A 154 31.04 -2.13 -4.48
CA ASP A 154 31.16 -3.45 -3.83
C ASP A 154 30.42 -4.53 -4.64
N TRP A 155 31.11 -5.11 -5.61
CA TRP A 155 30.55 -6.16 -6.47
C TRP A 155 30.20 -7.44 -5.73
N ILE A 156 30.88 -7.76 -4.62
CA ILE A 156 30.55 -8.95 -3.81
C ILE A 156 29.18 -8.77 -3.19
N ARG A 157 28.96 -7.63 -2.55
CA ARG A 157 27.67 -7.30 -1.92
C ARG A 157 26.54 -7.19 -2.94
N ILE A 158 26.79 -6.57 -4.10
CA ILE A 158 25.83 -6.50 -5.20
C ILE A 158 25.43 -7.90 -5.67
N ASN A 159 26.37 -8.83 -5.82
CA ASN A 159 26.07 -10.19 -6.25
C ASN A 159 25.22 -10.94 -5.20
N ILE A 160 25.48 -10.77 -3.92
CA ILE A 160 24.69 -11.36 -2.84
C ILE A 160 23.25 -10.86 -2.89
N ILE A 161 23.06 -9.52 -2.98
CA ILE A 161 21.75 -8.91 -3.07
C ILE A 161 21.02 -9.37 -4.35
N THR A 162 21.72 -9.44 -5.48
CA THR A 162 21.15 -9.90 -6.75
C THR A 162 20.65 -11.35 -6.66
N LYS A 163 21.40 -12.25 -6.06
CA LYS A 163 20.97 -13.65 -5.83
C LYS A 163 19.71 -13.70 -4.95
N MET A 164 19.67 -12.91 -3.88
CA MET A 164 18.47 -12.79 -3.04
C MET A 164 17.27 -12.26 -3.84
N MET A 165 17.45 -11.23 -4.66
CA MET A 165 16.40 -10.68 -5.52
C MET A 165 15.87 -11.71 -6.53
N ILE A 166 16.73 -12.54 -7.12
CA ILE A 166 16.32 -13.62 -8.03
C ILE A 166 15.40 -14.60 -7.31
N THR A 167 15.75 -15.01 -6.09
CA THR A 167 14.91 -15.93 -5.29
C THR A 167 13.55 -15.30 -4.98
N LEU A 168 13.54 -14.06 -4.51
CA LEU A 168 12.29 -13.32 -4.23
C LEU A 168 11.43 -13.15 -5.49
N SER A 169 12.06 -12.89 -6.64
CA SER A 169 11.36 -12.71 -7.93
C SER A 169 10.61 -13.96 -8.37
N LYS A 170 11.17 -15.15 -8.17
CA LYS A 170 10.51 -16.42 -8.50
C LYS A 170 9.18 -16.56 -7.75
N ASP A 171 9.19 -16.32 -6.45
CA ASP A 171 7.98 -16.40 -5.61
C ASP A 171 6.96 -15.31 -5.99
N ILE A 172 7.43 -14.09 -6.27
CA ILE A 172 6.57 -12.98 -6.71
C ILE A 172 5.88 -13.31 -8.03
N VAL A 173 6.61 -13.83 -9.02
CA VAL A 173 6.07 -14.21 -10.33
C VAL A 173 5.06 -15.33 -10.17
N MET A 174 5.35 -16.36 -9.37
CA MET A 174 4.44 -17.45 -9.10
C MET A 174 3.11 -16.93 -8.51
N LEU A 175 3.15 -16.05 -7.51
CA LEU A 175 1.95 -15.50 -6.89
C LEU A 175 1.17 -14.57 -7.84
N ARG A 176 1.84 -13.85 -8.72
CA ARG A 176 1.19 -13.06 -9.79
C ARG A 176 0.44 -13.97 -10.77
N ASN A 177 1.07 -15.04 -11.21
CA ASN A 177 0.42 -16.00 -12.11
C ASN A 177 -0.82 -16.62 -11.46
N LEU A 178 -0.74 -17.02 -10.20
CA LEU A 178 -1.91 -17.53 -9.45
C LEU A 178 -3.03 -16.48 -9.35
N PHE A 179 -2.69 -15.21 -9.19
CA PHE A 179 -3.66 -14.11 -9.17
C PHE A 179 -4.31 -13.93 -10.54
N PHE A 180 -3.54 -13.96 -11.63
CA PHE A 180 -4.07 -13.84 -12.99
C PHE A 180 -4.99 -15.02 -13.36
N GLU A 181 -4.65 -16.25 -12.99
CA GLU A 181 -5.53 -17.39 -13.22
C GLU A 181 -6.88 -17.26 -12.49
N LYS A 182 -6.92 -16.60 -11.33
CA LYS A 182 -8.18 -16.30 -10.63
C LYS A 182 -9.02 -15.21 -11.31
N ILE A 183 -8.39 -14.23 -11.95
CA ILE A 183 -9.09 -13.12 -12.61
C ILE A 183 -9.55 -13.48 -14.01
N LYS A 184 -8.78 -14.28 -14.73
CA LYS A 184 -9.05 -14.67 -16.11
C LYS A 184 -10.49 -15.09 -16.40
N PRO A 185 -11.15 -15.95 -15.60
CA PRO A 185 -12.55 -16.32 -15.85
C PRO A 185 -13.56 -15.21 -15.54
N ILE A 186 -13.14 -14.12 -14.90
CA ILE A 186 -14.01 -12.97 -14.56
C ILE A 186 -13.97 -11.92 -15.68
N VAL A 187 -12.86 -11.87 -16.44
CA VAL A 187 -12.61 -10.86 -17.49
C VAL A 187 -13.02 -11.36 -18.88
N ASN A 188 -13.19 -12.67 -19.06
CA ASN A 188 -13.75 -13.31 -20.26
C ASN A 188 -15.26 -13.44 -20.12
#